data_7bbea5cae3887788d353b8458213e57e
#
_entry.id   7bbea5cae3887788d353b8458213e57e
#
_cell.length_a   1.000
_cell.length_b   1.000
_cell.length_c   1.000
_cell.angle_alpha   90.00
_cell.angle_beta   90.00
_cell.angle_gamma   90.00
#
_symmetry.space_group_name_H-M   'P 1'
#
loop_
_entity.id
_entity.type
_entity.pdbx_description
1 polymer ?
#
loop_
_entity_poly.entity_id
_entity_poly.type
_entity_poly.pdbx_seq_one_letter_code
_entity_poly.pdbx_strand_id
1 'polypeptide(L)'
;MKRLIFTPALIAVLFLSSCAFTNLFTKNLLDQRRRAFVGLSKIIFNEEGQMMGMSTASGAVIHHDKDKSYILTAKHFCDATGPKYIDQISIHTHKMENTRAEVVSMAKDIDACIMVSKRVNAKKLTLASEGPEIGEKVYNMAAPQGIFGEDLVMLYEGFYSGKLMEGGKNTSDIYSLPANPGSSGSPVINGRGKLIGVVWAIHSRFHHITLSTPFKKLKEFIHSTLPQ
;
A
#
# COMPACT_ATOMS: atom_id res chain seq x y z
N MET A 1 -28.36 50.23 4.14
CA MET A 1 -27.80 48.90 3.85
C MET A 1 -26.85 49.03 2.67
N LYS A 2 -25.50 48.96 2.90
CA LYS A 2 -24.50 48.98 1.83
C LYS A 2 -24.37 47.55 1.28
N ARG A 3 -24.76 47.35 0.03
CA ARG A 3 -24.52 46.08 -0.70
C ARG A 3 -23.03 45.98 -1.00
N LEU A 4 -22.34 44.99 -0.43
CA LEU A 4 -20.97 44.61 -0.85
C LEU A 4 -21.08 44.01 -2.26
N ILE A 5 -20.63 44.76 -3.25
CA ILE A 5 -20.48 44.25 -4.62
C ILE A 5 -19.10 43.55 -4.68
N PHE A 6 -19.11 42.21 -4.59
CA PHE A 6 -17.90 41.42 -4.87
C PHE A 6 -17.60 41.51 -6.35
N THR A 7 -16.46 42.10 -6.70
CA THR A 7 -16.03 42.19 -8.08
C THR A 7 -15.68 40.78 -8.63
N PRO A 8 -15.96 40.46 -9.92
CA PRO A 8 -15.64 39.16 -10.48
C PRO A 8 -14.16 38.79 -10.40
N ALA A 9 -13.26 39.77 -10.35
CA ALA A 9 -11.84 39.56 -10.13
C ALA A 9 -11.51 38.97 -8.74
N LEU A 10 -12.22 39.36 -7.69
CA LEU A 10 -12.02 38.82 -6.35
C LEU A 10 -12.46 37.36 -6.26
N ILE A 11 -13.54 37.01 -6.96
CA ILE A 11 -14.02 35.61 -7.05
C ILE A 11 -13.02 34.73 -7.82
N ALA A 12 -12.47 35.24 -8.94
CA ALA A 12 -11.46 34.50 -9.71
C ALA A 12 -10.18 34.22 -8.92
N VAL A 13 -9.68 35.18 -8.13
CA VAL A 13 -8.49 34.99 -7.24
C VAL A 13 -8.75 33.93 -6.18
N LEU A 14 -9.96 33.87 -5.60
CA LEU A 14 -10.30 32.85 -4.62
C LEU A 14 -10.35 31.44 -5.24
N PHE A 15 -10.84 31.29 -6.47
CA PHE A 15 -10.84 30.00 -7.16
C PHE A 15 -9.45 29.53 -7.56
N LEU A 16 -8.59 30.40 -8.05
CA LEU A 16 -7.20 30.07 -8.41
C LEU A 16 -6.39 29.69 -7.18
N SER A 17 -6.59 30.36 -6.04
CA SER A 17 -5.89 30.01 -4.79
C SER A 17 -6.34 28.67 -4.24
N SER A 18 -7.61 28.27 -4.42
CA SER A 18 -8.10 26.97 -3.95
C SER A 18 -7.48 25.79 -4.72
N CYS A 19 -7.34 25.89 -6.05
CA CYS A 19 -6.69 24.84 -6.85
C CYS A 19 -5.20 24.69 -6.50
N ALA A 20 -4.48 25.80 -6.33
CA ALA A 20 -3.06 25.76 -5.94
C ALA A 20 -2.87 25.15 -4.55
N PHE A 21 -3.75 25.47 -3.61
CA PHE A 21 -3.72 24.94 -2.24
C PHE A 21 -4.00 23.43 -2.22
N THR A 22 -4.97 22.96 -3.00
CA THR A 22 -5.32 21.53 -3.09
C THR A 22 -4.16 20.71 -3.64
N ASN A 23 -3.49 21.21 -4.69
CA ASN A 23 -2.33 20.55 -5.29
C ASN A 23 -1.14 20.48 -4.31
N LEU A 24 -0.87 21.55 -3.59
CA LEU A 24 0.20 21.59 -2.59
C LEU A 24 -0.08 20.64 -1.43
N PHE A 25 -1.32 20.59 -0.97
CA PHE A 25 -1.75 19.67 0.08
C PHE A 25 -1.55 18.20 -0.34
N THR A 26 -2.02 17.82 -1.53
CA THR A 26 -1.87 16.46 -2.08
C THR A 26 -0.39 16.10 -2.23
N LYS A 27 0.44 16.99 -2.78
CA LYS A 27 1.89 16.77 -2.91
C LYS A 27 2.54 16.50 -1.56
N ASN A 28 2.28 17.32 -0.57
CA ASN A 28 2.84 17.16 0.78
C ASN A 28 2.35 15.87 1.45
N LEU A 29 1.07 15.53 1.27
CA LEU A 29 0.50 14.29 1.78
C LEU A 29 1.23 13.08 1.20
N LEU A 30 1.34 12.99 -0.12
CA LEU A 30 1.98 11.86 -0.80
C LEU A 30 3.46 11.77 -0.46
N ASP A 31 4.19 12.89 -0.39
CA ASP A 31 5.60 12.90 0.04
C ASP A 31 5.78 12.33 1.45
N GLN A 32 4.89 12.68 2.37
CA GLN A 32 4.94 12.12 3.71
C GLN A 32 4.60 10.63 3.75
N ARG A 33 3.60 10.18 2.95
CA ARG A 33 3.11 8.79 2.98
C ARG A 33 4.04 7.84 2.25
N ARG A 34 4.71 8.26 1.18
CA ARG A 34 5.71 7.43 0.47
C ARG A 34 6.85 6.95 1.38
N ARG A 35 7.12 7.69 2.48
CA ARG A 35 8.13 7.29 3.48
C ARG A 35 7.72 6.11 4.35
N ALA A 36 6.47 5.66 4.27
CA ALA A 36 5.99 4.44 4.90
C ALA A 36 6.08 3.23 3.96
N PHE A 37 6.26 3.48 2.66
CA PHE A 37 6.42 2.43 1.67
C PHE A 37 7.75 1.69 1.86
N VAL A 38 7.74 0.39 1.59
CA VAL A 38 8.92 -0.45 1.51
C VAL A 38 8.85 -1.35 0.27
N GLY A 39 9.96 -1.43 -0.45
CA GLY A 39 10.17 -2.47 -1.44
C GLY A 39 10.51 -3.78 -0.74
N LEU A 40 10.08 -4.89 -1.30
CA LEU A 40 10.33 -6.22 -0.77
C LEU A 40 11.04 -7.09 -1.79
N SER A 41 12.00 -7.88 -1.34
CA SER A 41 12.61 -8.94 -2.13
C SER A 41 12.61 -10.25 -1.37
N LYS A 42 12.36 -11.36 -2.07
CA LYS A 42 12.46 -12.72 -1.55
C LYS A 42 13.46 -13.47 -2.44
N ILE A 43 14.58 -13.90 -1.86
CA ILE A 43 15.57 -14.74 -2.52
C ILE A 43 15.30 -16.18 -2.08
N ILE A 44 15.26 -17.08 -3.04
CA ILE A 44 14.92 -18.48 -2.86
C ILE A 44 16.20 -19.28 -3.04
N PHE A 45 16.56 -20.08 -2.04
CA PHE A 45 17.70 -20.99 -2.07
C PHE A 45 17.23 -22.45 -2.02
N ASN A 46 17.96 -23.36 -2.62
CA ASN A 46 17.79 -24.80 -2.40
C ASN A 46 18.50 -25.25 -1.11
N GLU A 47 18.40 -26.54 -0.78
CA GLU A 47 19.03 -27.13 0.41
C GLU A 47 20.56 -27.06 0.36
N GLU A 48 21.15 -26.98 -0.82
CA GLU A 48 22.60 -26.84 -1.04
C GLU A 48 23.07 -25.36 -0.95
N GLY A 49 22.16 -24.42 -0.69
CA GLY A 49 22.46 -22.99 -0.58
C GLY A 49 22.62 -22.27 -1.93
N GLN A 50 22.24 -22.89 -3.04
CA GLN A 50 22.27 -22.26 -4.35
C GLN A 50 21.04 -21.38 -4.56
N MET A 51 21.23 -20.19 -5.11
CA MET A 51 20.12 -19.28 -5.45
C MET A 51 19.32 -19.84 -6.63
N MET A 52 18.05 -20.11 -6.40
CA MET A 52 17.10 -20.66 -7.39
C MET A 52 16.26 -19.59 -8.05
N GLY A 53 16.06 -18.45 -7.40
CA GLY A 53 15.25 -17.36 -7.94
C GLY A 53 15.08 -16.20 -6.99
N MET A 54 14.44 -15.15 -7.50
CA MET A 54 14.09 -13.96 -6.75
C MET A 54 12.68 -13.48 -7.14
N SER A 55 11.92 -13.05 -6.18
CA SER A 55 10.66 -12.33 -6.42
C SER A 55 10.68 -11.00 -5.69
N THR A 56 9.90 -10.04 -6.22
CA THR A 56 9.75 -8.70 -5.64
C THR A 56 8.29 -8.43 -5.34
N ALA A 57 8.06 -7.60 -4.33
CA ALA A 57 6.74 -7.13 -3.94
C ALA A 57 6.82 -5.73 -3.34
N SER A 58 5.69 -5.20 -2.99
CA SER A 58 5.51 -3.94 -2.31
C SER A 58 4.98 -4.16 -0.90
N GLY A 59 5.22 -3.21 -0.02
CA GLY A 59 4.68 -3.25 1.33
C GLY A 59 4.62 -1.86 1.96
N ALA A 60 4.09 -1.80 3.16
CA ALA A 60 4.12 -0.59 3.96
C ALA A 60 4.32 -0.90 5.44
N VAL A 61 5.07 -0.04 6.11
CA VAL A 61 5.15 -0.06 7.57
C VAL A 61 3.82 0.43 8.13
N ILE A 62 3.20 -0.37 9.00
CA ILE A 62 1.90 -0.07 9.63
C ILE A 62 2.00 0.12 11.14
N HIS A 63 3.05 -0.38 11.75
CA HIS A 63 3.30 -0.22 13.19
C HIS A 63 4.78 -0.25 13.50
N HIS A 64 5.15 0.46 14.56
CA HIS A 64 6.46 0.36 15.19
C HIS A 64 6.25 0.12 16.68
N ASP A 65 7.03 -0.78 17.25
CA ASP A 65 7.34 -0.78 18.66
C ASP A 65 8.77 -0.26 18.91
N LYS A 66 9.34 -0.50 20.09
CA LYS A 66 10.66 0.01 20.48
C LYS A 66 11.74 -0.38 19.47
N ASP A 67 11.84 -1.66 19.13
CA ASP A 67 12.97 -2.25 18.40
C ASP A 67 12.56 -2.90 17.07
N LYS A 68 11.27 -2.86 16.73
CA LYS A 68 10.71 -3.57 15.58
C LYS A 68 9.83 -2.68 14.70
N SER A 69 9.73 -3.08 13.45
CA SER A 69 8.77 -2.54 12.48
C SER A 69 7.91 -3.66 11.95
N TYR A 70 6.60 -3.40 11.83
CA TYR A 70 5.62 -4.33 11.29
C TYR A 70 5.21 -3.87 9.90
N ILE A 71 5.34 -4.78 8.94
CA ILE A 71 5.16 -4.51 7.52
C ILE A 71 3.97 -5.30 7.01
N LEU A 72 3.04 -4.62 6.39
CA LEU A 72 1.89 -5.19 5.70
C LEU A 72 2.23 -5.39 4.22
N THR A 73 1.88 -6.57 3.69
CA THR A 73 2.04 -6.93 2.27
C THR A 73 0.99 -7.97 1.85
N ALA A 74 1.06 -8.45 0.62
CA ALA A 74 0.23 -9.55 0.12
C ALA A 74 0.66 -10.91 0.69
N LYS A 75 -0.31 -11.78 1.00
CA LYS A 75 -0.06 -13.10 1.57
C LYS A 75 0.73 -14.00 0.63
N HIS A 76 0.38 -14.03 -0.66
CA HIS A 76 1.06 -14.88 -1.65
C HIS A 76 2.56 -14.58 -1.77
N PHE A 77 3.02 -13.38 -1.41
CA PHE A 77 4.46 -13.09 -1.29
C PHE A 77 5.08 -13.74 -0.06
N CYS A 78 4.31 -13.87 1.04
CA CYS A 78 4.76 -14.50 2.29
C CYS A 78 4.72 -16.02 2.23
N ASP A 79 3.93 -16.61 1.34
CA ASP A 79 3.81 -18.07 1.22
C ASP A 79 5.19 -18.69 0.94
N ALA A 80 5.49 -19.78 1.64
CA ALA A 80 6.74 -20.51 1.43
C ALA A 80 6.78 -21.07 0.01
N THR A 81 7.96 -20.99 -0.62
CA THR A 81 8.17 -21.52 -1.98
C THR A 81 8.01 -23.04 -2.03
N GLY A 82 8.32 -23.74 -0.94
CA GLY A 82 8.11 -25.17 -0.78
C GLY A 82 9.09 -25.79 0.23
N PRO A 83 8.89 -27.07 0.59
CA PRO A 83 9.63 -27.70 1.69
C PRO A 83 11.13 -27.89 1.42
N LYS A 84 11.56 -27.82 0.15
CA LYS A 84 12.97 -27.96 -0.26
C LYS A 84 13.66 -26.61 -0.49
N TYR A 85 13.01 -25.50 -0.12
CA TYR A 85 13.52 -24.17 -0.37
C TYR A 85 13.62 -23.37 0.92
N ILE A 86 14.60 -22.50 0.97
CA ILE A 86 14.82 -21.53 2.04
C ILE A 86 14.54 -20.14 1.46
N ASP A 87 13.49 -19.51 1.94
CA ASP A 87 13.11 -18.16 1.51
C ASP A 87 13.76 -17.13 2.44
N GLN A 88 14.51 -16.21 1.87
CA GLN A 88 15.08 -15.07 2.58
C GLN A 88 14.37 -13.78 2.15
N ILE A 89 13.57 -13.21 3.04
CA ILE A 89 12.86 -11.96 2.77
C ILE A 89 13.66 -10.77 3.30
N SER A 90 13.79 -9.76 2.47
CA SER A 90 14.40 -8.47 2.82
C SER A 90 13.46 -7.31 2.53
N ILE A 91 13.56 -6.27 3.37
CA ILE A 91 12.85 -5.01 3.27
C ILE A 91 13.83 -3.94 2.84
N HIS A 92 13.42 -3.10 1.90
CA HIS A 92 14.18 -1.95 1.42
C HIS A 92 13.37 -0.67 1.67
N THR A 93 13.89 0.24 2.48
CA THR A 93 13.23 1.52 2.77
C THR A 93 13.52 2.56 1.67
N HIS A 94 12.82 3.69 1.71
CA HIS A 94 13.07 4.84 0.83
C HIS A 94 14.50 5.43 0.96
N LYS A 95 15.23 5.08 2.00
CA LYS A 95 16.65 5.40 2.20
C LYS A 95 17.59 4.25 1.83
N MET A 96 17.04 3.23 1.15
CA MET A 96 17.76 2.01 0.76
C MET A 96 18.37 1.22 1.93
N GLU A 97 17.89 1.45 3.17
CA GLU A 97 18.19 0.54 4.26
C GLU A 97 17.64 -0.84 3.89
N ASN A 98 18.47 -1.86 4.07
CA ASN A 98 18.11 -3.25 3.82
C ASN A 98 18.13 -4.01 5.15
N THR A 99 17.04 -4.70 5.47
CA THR A 99 16.95 -5.55 6.66
C THR A 99 16.11 -6.79 6.38
N ARG A 100 16.44 -7.89 7.07
CA ARG A 100 15.65 -9.12 6.99
C ARG A 100 14.29 -8.95 7.67
N ALA A 101 13.31 -9.68 7.14
CA ALA A 101 11.98 -9.76 7.72
C ALA A 101 11.55 -11.22 7.90
N GLU A 102 10.72 -11.43 8.90
CA GLU A 102 10.11 -12.70 9.23
C GLU A 102 8.58 -12.57 9.18
N VAL A 103 7.90 -13.61 8.72
CA VAL A 103 6.43 -13.65 8.67
C VAL A 103 5.90 -13.85 10.09
N VAL A 104 5.05 -12.93 10.53
CA VAL A 104 4.36 -13.00 11.84
C VAL A 104 2.99 -13.62 11.71
N SER A 105 2.23 -13.20 10.71
CA SER A 105 0.84 -13.64 10.52
C SER A 105 0.42 -13.55 9.07
N MET A 106 -0.33 -14.53 8.61
CA MET A 106 -1.00 -14.56 7.32
C MET A 106 -2.49 -14.66 7.54
N ALA A 107 -3.25 -13.81 6.86
CA ALA A 107 -4.71 -13.83 6.95
C ALA A 107 -5.28 -15.13 6.35
N LYS A 108 -6.38 -15.64 6.92
CA LYS A 108 -7.03 -16.85 6.42
C LYS A 108 -7.90 -16.59 5.18
N ASP A 109 -8.65 -15.49 5.20
CA ASP A 109 -9.73 -15.22 4.26
C ASP A 109 -9.47 -14.09 3.26
N ILE A 110 -8.28 -13.50 3.31
CA ILE A 110 -7.83 -12.43 2.41
C ILE A 110 -6.36 -12.61 2.08
N ASP A 111 -5.92 -12.02 0.98
CA ASP A 111 -4.53 -12.03 0.58
C ASP A 111 -3.76 -10.89 1.30
N ALA A 112 -3.50 -11.07 2.59
CA ALA A 112 -2.73 -10.14 3.41
C ALA A 112 -1.80 -10.88 4.38
N CYS A 113 -0.63 -10.31 4.59
CA CYS A 113 0.42 -10.83 5.47
C CYS A 113 1.05 -9.68 6.27
N ILE A 114 1.38 -9.94 7.53
CA ILE A 114 2.19 -9.06 8.35
C ILE A 114 3.54 -9.73 8.63
N MET A 115 4.59 -9.01 8.34
CA MET A 115 5.97 -9.37 8.65
C MET A 115 6.54 -8.45 9.72
N VAL A 116 7.60 -8.90 10.40
CA VAL A 116 8.35 -8.11 11.35
C VAL A 116 9.82 -8.04 10.94
N SER A 117 10.45 -6.90 11.20
CA SER A 117 11.89 -6.68 11.05
C SER A 117 12.46 -5.95 12.26
N LYS A 118 13.77 -5.80 12.34
CA LYS A 118 14.38 -4.75 13.15
C LYS A 118 13.78 -3.40 12.74
N ARG A 119 13.75 -2.47 13.68
CA ARG A 119 13.22 -1.14 13.43
C ARG A 119 13.95 -0.47 12.26
N VAL A 120 13.17 -0.02 11.28
CA VAL A 120 13.67 0.69 10.10
C VAL A 120 13.32 2.18 10.17
N ASN A 121 14.10 3.01 9.49
CA ASN A 121 13.83 4.43 9.35
C ASN A 121 12.75 4.69 8.28
N ALA A 122 11.53 4.33 8.58
CA ALA A 122 10.36 4.59 7.75
C ALA A 122 9.24 5.18 8.59
N LYS A 123 8.35 5.94 7.98
CA LYS A 123 7.09 6.36 8.63
C LYS A 123 6.15 5.17 8.73
N LYS A 124 5.04 5.31 9.45
CA LYS A 124 3.96 4.32 9.44
C LYS A 124 2.70 4.87 8.78
N LEU A 125 2.00 4.02 8.04
CA LEU A 125 0.62 4.28 7.63
C LEU A 125 -0.32 3.95 8.78
N THR A 126 -1.34 4.76 8.95
CA THR A 126 -2.43 4.47 9.88
C THR A 126 -3.65 4.03 9.09
N LEU A 127 -4.34 3.04 9.62
CA LEU A 127 -5.58 2.53 9.05
C LEU A 127 -6.68 3.59 9.08
N ALA A 128 -7.56 3.62 8.08
CA ALA A 128 -8.75 4.46 8.09
C ALA A 128 -9.76 3.96 9.15
N SER A 129 -10.60 4.85 9.66
CA SER A 129 -11.72 4.48 10.54
C SER A 129 -12.82 3.74 9.78
N GLU A 130 -13.05 4.16 8.54
CA GLU A 130 -14.12 3.68 7.65
C GLU A 130 -13.55 3.26 6.30
N GLY A 131 -14.28 2.38 5.61
CA GLY A 131 -13.93 1.93 4.26
C GLY A 131 -14.18 3.03 3.22
N PRO A 132 -13.66 2.82 1.99
CA PRO A 132 -13.84 3.78 0.91
C PRO A 132 -15.28 3.81 0.40
N GLU A 133 -15.69 4.97 -0.13
CA GLU A 133 -16.96 5.17 -0.83
C GLU A 133 -16.75 5.14 -2.35
N ILE A 134 -17.76 4.66 -3.10
CA ILE A 134 -17.70 4.61 -4.57
C ILE A 134 -17.44 6.02 -5.13
N GLY A 135 -16.43 6.13 -6.01
CA GLY A 135 -15.97 7.40 -6.57
C GLY A 135 -14.97 8.15 -5.67
N GLU A 136 -14.64 7.65 -4.48
CA GLU A 136 -13.60 8.26 -3.65
C GLU A 136 -12.24 8.17 -4.35
N LYS A 137 -11.54 9.32 -4.40
CA LYS A 137 -10.18 9.40 -4.93
C LYS A 137 -9.21 8.68 -3.99
N VAL A 138 -8.37 7.83 -4.58
CA VAL A 138 -7.40 7.03 -3.85
C VAL A 138 -6.02 7.11 -4.49
N TYR A 139 -5.00 6.76 -3.72
CA TYR A 139 -3.62 6.71 -4.17
C TYR A 139 -3.00 5.37 -3.84
N ASN A 140 -2.10 4.92 -4.68
CA ASN A 140 -1.32 3.70 -4.48
C ASN A 140 0.18 3.99 -4.60
N MET A 141 0.97 3.34 -3.77
CA MET A 141 2.43 3.41 -3.78
C MET A 141 2.97 2.01 -4.04
N ALA A 142 3.70 1.82 -5.14
CA ALA A 142 4.11 0.49 -5.57
C ALA A 142 5.53 0.47 -6.15
N ALA A 143 6.12 -0.73 -6.21
CA ALA A 143 7.36 -1.05 -6.91
C ALA A 143 7.09 -2.06 -8.04
N PRO A 144 6.37 -1.68 -9.11
CA PRO A 144 6.10 -2.57 -10.22
C PRO A 144 7.42 -3.02 -10.85
N GLN A 145 7.54 -4.31 -11.17
CA GLN A 145 8.77 -4.92 -11.72
C GLN A 145 10.03 -4.67 -10.85
N GLY A 146 9.84 -4.38 -9.56
CA GLY A 146 10.95 -4.01 -8.68
C GLY A 146 11.51 -2.60 -8.91
N ILE A 147 10.80 -1.75 -9.65
CA ILE A 147 11.20 -0.34 -9.85
C ILE A 147 11.02 0.41 -8.54
N PHE A 148 12.12 0.54 -7.82
CA PHE A 148 12.21 1.17 -6.51
C PHE A 148 13.66 1.60 -6.27
N GLY A 149 13.86 2.74 -5.59
CA GLY A 149 15.18 3.28 -5.32
C GLY A 149 15.18 4.35 -4.24
N GLU A 150 16.32 4.98 -4.00
CA GLU A 150 16.38 6.09 -3.07
C GLU A 150 15.45 7.20 -3.55
N ASP A 151 14.51 7.55 -2.66
CA ASP A 151 13.45 8.53 -2.92
C ASP A 151 12.60 8.25 -4.19
N LEU A 152 12.69 7.05 -4.76
CA LEU A 152 11.89 6.59 -5.91
C LEU A 152 10.85 5.56 -5.46
N VAL A 153 9.59 5.89 -5.64
CA VAL A 153 8.44 4.96 -5.56
C VAL A 153 7.41 5.40 -6.61
N MET A 154 6.82 4.44 -7.29
CA MET A 154 5.75 4.76 -8.25
C MET A 154 4.49 5.16 -7.49
N LEU A 155 3.96 6.34 -7.83
CA LEU A 155 2.73 6.89 -7.27
C LEU A 155 1.63 6.85 -8.32
N TYR A 156 0.51 6.25 -7.97
CA TYR A 156 -0.66 6.16 -8.83
C TYR A 156 -1.86 6.81 -8.16
N GLU A 157 -2.72 7.42 -8.98
CA GLU A 157 -3.99 8.00 -8.59
C GLU A 157 -5.11 7.29 -9.31
N GLY A 158 -6.23 7.06 -8.64
CA GLY A 158 -7.42 6.43 -9.19
C GLY A 158 -8.61 6.57 -8.27
N PHE A 159 -9.62 5.72 -8.46
CA PHE A 159 -10.87 5.77 -7.71
C PHE A 159 -11.25 4.40 -7.17
N TYR A 160 -11.94 4.40 -6.04
CA TYR A 160 -12.65 3.21 -5.58
C TYR A 160 -13.88 2.97 -6.44
N SER A 161 -13.95 1.79 -7.07
CA SER A 161 -15.00 1.43 -8.02
C SER A 161 -16.11 0.59 -7.41
N GLY A 162 -15.87 -0.04 -6.25
CA GLY A 162 -16.86 -0.87 -5.58
C GLY A 162 -16.31 -2.22 -5.10
N LYS A 163 -17.21 -3.15 -4.81
CA LYS A 163 -16.90 -4.48 -4.26
C LYS A 163 -17.15 -5.56 -5.31
N LEU A 164 -16.22 -6.50 -5.42
CA LEU A 164 -16.46 -7.75 -6.14
C LEU A 164 -17.16 -8.72 -5.18
N MET A 165 -18.36 -9.14 -5.55
CA MET A 165 -19.18 -10.04 -4.75
C MET A 165 -19.21 -11.42 -5.37
N GLU A 166 -18.85 -12.44 -4.61
CA GLU A 166 -18.92 -13.85 -5.02
C GLU A 166 -19.63 -14.65 -3.92
N GLY A 167 -20.67 -15.40 -4.30
CA GLY A 167 -21.48 -16.15 -3.33
C GLY A 167 -22.05 -15.29 -2.18
N GLY A 168 -22.39 -14.03 -2.46
CA GLY A 168 -22.91 -13.09 -1.46
C GLY A 168 -21.85 -12.49 -0.50
N LYS A 169 -20.56 -12.80 -0.71
CA LYS A 169 -19.46 -12.29 0.12
C LYS A 169 -18.61 -11.30 -0.68
N ASN A 170 -18.17 -10.22 -0.04
CA ASN A 170 -17.14 -9.36 -0.62
C ASN A 170 -15.80 -10.11 -0.62
N THR A 171 -15.29 -10.40 -1.83
CA THR A 171 -14.00 -11.08 -2.04
C THR A 171 -12.88 -10.08 -2.34
N SER A 172 -13.19 -8.92 -2.92
CA SER A 172 -12.22 -7.87 -3.22
C SER A 172 -12.86 -6.49 -3.28
N ASP A 173 -12.12 -5.50 -2.89
CA ASP A 173 -12.38 -4.10 -3.20
C ASP A 173 -11.69 -3.74 -4.53
N ILE A 174 -12.40 -3.08 -5.45
CA ILE A 174 -11.96 -2.80 -6.82
C ILE A 174 -11.60 -1.32 -6.94
N TYR A 175 -10.43 -1.08 -7.55
CA TYR A 175 -9.92 0.26 -7.82
C TYR A 175 -9.52 0.45 -9.28
N SER A 176 -9.74 1.64 -9.83
CA SER A 176 -9.21 2.06 -11.13
C SER A 176 -7.75 2.53 -11.00
N LEU A 177 -6.89 1.64 -10.54
CA LEU A 177 -5.46 1.90 -10.32
C LEU A 177 -4.63 1.01 -11.25
N PRO A 178 -3.55 1.53 -11.86
CA PRO A 178 -2.61 0.68 -12.57
C PRO A 178 -1.80 -0.16 -11.59
N ALA A 179 -1.56 -1.43 -11.97
CA ALA A 179 -0.66 -2.32 -11.26
C ALA A 179 0.02 -3.30 -12.23
N ASN A 180 1.14 -3.85 -11.82
CA ASN A 180 1.93 -4.84 -12.55
C ASN A 180 2.57 -5.81 -11.54
N PRO A 181 3.16 -6.93 -11.96
CA PRO A 181 3.97 -7.77 -11.08
C PRO A 181 4.96 -6.93 -10.27
N GLY A 182 5.09 -7.20 -8.97
CA GLY A 182 5.83 -6.36 -8.02
C GLY A 182 4.95 -5.33 -7.29
N SER A 183 3.76 -4.99 -7.79
CA SER A 183 2.78 -4.15 -7.07
C SER A 183 2.04 -4.92 -5.96
N SER A 184 2.10 -6.25 -5.92
CA SER A 184 1.51 -7.06 -4.85
C SER A 184 1.96 -6.58 -3.48
N GLY A 185 1.03 -6.38 -2.55
CA GLY A 185 1.30 -5.85 -1.21
C GLY A 185 1.34 -4.33 -1.11
N SER A 186 1.22 -3.61 -2.24
CA SER A 186 1.24 -2.14 -2.21
C SER A 186 0.02 -1.57 -1.47
N PRO A 187 0.24 -0.55 -0.62
CA PRO A 187 -0.83 0.08 0.13
C PRO A 187 -1.69 0.97 -0.77
N VAL A 188 -3.01 0.87 -0.62
CA VAL A 188 -3.97 1.85 -1.14
C VAL A 188 -4.35 2.78 0.00
N ILE A 189 -4.22 4.09 -0.23
CA ILE A 189 -4.57 5.13 0.74
C ILE A 189 -5.64 6.06 0.19
N ASN A 190 -6.47 6.59 1.08
CA ASN A 190 -7.49 7.58 0.72
C ASN A 190 -6.91 9.02 0.66
N GLY A 191 -7.73 9.99 0.28
CA GLY A 191 -7.35 11.40 0.20
C GLY A 191 -6.85 12.03 1.51
N ARG A 192 -7.03 11.36 2.65
CA ARG A 192 -6.49 11.75 3.96
C ARG A 192 -5.16 11.03 4.29
N GLY A 193 -4.64 10.22 3.36
CA GLY A 193 -3.42 9.43 3.54
C GLY A 193 -3.57 8.26 4.54
N LYS A 194 -4.79 7.75 4.72
CA LYS A 194 -5.06 6.59 5.57
C LYS A 194 -5.14 5.32 4.73
N LEU A 195 -4.60 4.23 5.25
CA LEU A 195 -4.64 2.92 4.62
C LEU A 195 -6.08 2.41 4.51
N ILE A 196 -6.50 2.02 3.32
CA ILE A 196 -7.83 1.48 3.03
C ILE A 196 -7.79 0.13 2.31
N GLY A 197 -6.64 -0.33 1.83
CA GLY A 197 -6.51 -1.59 1.13
C GLY A 197 -5.07 -2.00 0.87
N VAL A 198 -4.90 -3.25 0.45
CA VAL A 198 -3.63 -3.84 0.00
C VAL A 198 -3.87 -4.50 -1.34
N VAL A 199 -3.12 -4.09 -2.35
CA VAL A 199 -3.19 -4.68 -3.69
C VAL A 199 -2.69 -6.12 -3.63
N TRP A 200 -3.49 -7.05 -4.17
CA TRP A 200 -3.09 -8.46 -4.25
C TRP A 200 -3.13 -9.02 -5.67
N ALA A 201 -3.96 -8.44 -6.55
CA ALA A 201 -4.06 -8.87 -7.94
C ALA A 201 -4.43 -7.72 -8.88
N ILE A 202 -4.27 -7.99 -10.16
CA ILE A 202 -4.73 -7.16 -11.28
C ILE A 202 -5.65 -7.97 -12.15
N HIS A 203 -6.53 -7.31 -12.90
CA HIS A 203 -7.30 -7.97 -13.92
C HIS A 203 -6.39 -8.39 -15.08
N SER A 204 -6.44 -9.65 -15.53
CA SER A 204 -5.51 -10.22 -16.50
C SER A 204 -5.45 -9.50 -17.85
N ARG A 205 -6.52 -8.82 -18.23
CA ARG A 205 -6.64 -8.08 -19.51
C ARG A 205 -6.58 -6.55 -19.36
N PHE A 206 -6.72 -6.02 -18.14
CA PHE A 206 -6.81 -4.58 -17.89
C PHE A 206 -5.91 -4.17 -16.72
N HIS A 207 -4.71 -3.69 -17.04
CA HIS A 207 -3.69 -3.34 -16.02
C HIS A 207 -4.06 -2.16 -15.10
N HIS A 208 -5.17 -1.48 -15.36
CA HIS A 208 -5.70 -0.40 -14.53
C HIS A 208 -6.98 -0.79 -13.77
N ILE A 209 -7.25 -2.09 -13.66
CA ILE A 209 -8.25 -2.63 -12.74
C ILE A 209 -7.52 -3.47 -11.71
N THR A 210 -7.45 -2.94 -10.50
CA THR A 210 -6.70 -3.53 -9.39
C THR A 210 -7.66 -4.10 -8.35
N LEU A 211 -7.35 -5.31 -7.89
CA LEU A 211 -8.04 -6.00 -6.81
C LEU A 211 -7.25 -5.79 -5.51
N SER A 212 -7.96 -5.37 -4.49
CA SER A 212 -7.43 -5.16 -3.15
C SER A 212 -8.19 -6.00 -2.13
N THR A 213 -7.57 -6.23 -0.98
CA THR A 213 -8.23 -6.86 0.15
C THR A 213 -9.47 -6.07 0.60
N PRO A 214 -10.61 -6.72 0.92
CA PRO A 214 -11.78 -6.03 1.48
C PRO A 214 -11.43 -5.29 2.76
N PHE A 215 -11.71 -4.00 2.82
CA PHE A 215 -11.31 -3.11 3.93
C PHE A 215 -11.70 -3.65 5.32
N LYS A 216 -12.94 -4.12 5.48
CA LYS A 216 -13.42 -4.63 6.78
C LYS A 216 -12.57 -5.80 7.28
N LYS A 217 -12.30 -6.78 6.41
CA LYS A 217 -11.46 -7.94 6.75
C LYS A 217 -10.01 -7.55 6.99
N LEU A 218 -9.47 -6.62 6.20
CA LEU A 218 -8.12 -6.09 6.41
C LEU A 218 -8.01 -5.41 7.78
N LYS A 219 -9.00 -4.62 8.17
CA LYS A 219 -9.05 -3.95 9.48
C LYS A 219 -9.07 -4.96 10.63
N GLU A 220 -9.90 -5.99 10.54
CA GLU A 220 -9.99 -7.07 11.51
C GLU A 220 -8.64 -7.81 11.65
N PHE A 221 -8.01 -8.16 10.52
CA PHE A 221 -6.72 -8.83 10.49
C PHE A 221 -5.61 -7.99 11.14
N ILE A 222 -5.50 -6.71 10.80
CA ILE A 222 -4.49 -5.81 11.38
C ILE A 222 -4.69 -5.69 12.89
N HIS A 223 -5.93 -5.46 13.37
CA HIS A 223 -6.20 -5.29 14.79
C HIS A 223 -5.96 -6.56 15.62
N SER A 224 -6.21 -7.74 15.03
CA SER A 224 -5.96 -9.01 15.72
C SER A 224 -4.48 -9.42 15.77
N THR A 225 -3.64 -8.83 14.91
CA THR A 225 -2.23 -9.25 14.77
C THR A 225 -1.26 -8.29 15.46
N LEU A 226 -1.53 -6.97 15.42
CA LEU A 226 -0.61 -5.99 15.98
C LEU A 226 -0.66 -5.98 17.52
N PRO A 227 0.50 -5.74 18.19
CA PRO A 227 0.52 -5.50 19.63
C PRO A 227 -0.34 -4.28 19.98
N GLN A 228 -1.07 -4.38 21.08
CA GLN A 228 -1.90 -3.28 21.63
C GLN A 228 -1.04 -2.29 22.41
#